data_1f02da92c04b176c565973a30e98c4c2
#
_entry.id   1f02da92c04b176c565973a30e98c4c2
#
_cell.length_a   1.000
_cell.length_b   1.000
_cell.length_c   1.000
_cell.angle_alpha   90.00
_cell.angle_beta   90.00
_cell.angle_gamma   90.00
#
_symmetry.space_group_name_H-M   'P 1'
#
loop_
_entity.id
_entity.type
_entity.pdbx_description
1 polymer ?
#
loop_
_entity_poly.entity_id
_entity_poly.type
_entity_poly.pdbx_seq_one_letter_code
_entity_poly.pdbx_strand_id
1 'polypeptide(L)'
;MNQPSPPTRHPAFWVPSLYLAMGVPNATVAVVSTIMYKNLGISNIDIVLYTSLMYLPWVLKPFWAPFLEPYLTKRRWVLTMEFLMAAVIGLVVLVLPLPGFFRLSLALFWITGFASATQDIAADAIYLTTLPQKDQAKWMGLQGICWNCGSLLATGPLVVVTGKLHDDYGCDWTRAWMVVIGLLAGLMLLFGLWHTWTLPEGEPSALHGGGMVGAWKALDETWITFFQKKSIWMMLLVVFMYRFGEGFIERFGPLFLMDPRSVGGMGFNNQAIGSIYNTYGTIGFLAGALVGGLFAAKFTLRRSFFFMAVALNVPHVTYYYLSHAMPNNMAMVSIIVTIEKFGFGFGSIGHMLYMMQQIAPGPFKMSHYAFATGVMALTKMSTGWISGPIYEFFHHNYPNFFFFVLLASIPPILLAWFAPFPQPDNGAAPAAEEGNL
;
A
#
# COMPACT_ATOMS: atom_id res chain seq x y z
N MET A 1 40.09 6.44 5.39
CA MET A 1 39.95 7.24 4.14
C MET A 1 38.51 7.04 3.66
N ASN A 2 37.64 8.04 3.91
CA ASN A 2 36.27 8.01 3.39
C ASN A 2 36.35 8.19 1.87
N GLN A 3 36.10 7.14 1.10
CA GLN A 3 35.83 7.32 -0.32
C GLN A 3 34.55 8.16 -0.45
N PRO A 4 34.54 9.18 -1.31
CA PRO A 4 33.33 9.93 -1.57
C PRO A 4 32.27 8.94 -2.09
N SER A 5 31.11 8.92 -1.44
CA SER A 5 29.97 8.15 -1.91
C SER A 5 29.69 8.54 -3.37
N PRO A 6 29.44 7.58 -4.27
CA PRO A 6 29.13 7.90 -5.67
C PRO A 6 27.96 8.88 -5.72
N PRO A 7 27.96 9.85 -6.66
CA PRO A 7 26.91 10.87 -6.73
C PRO A 7 25.55 10.18 -6.84
N THR A 8 24.74 10.34 -5.81
CA THR A 8 23.38 9.81 -5.79
C THR A 8 22.57 10.53 -6.85
N ARG A 9 21.96 9.79 -7.78
CA ARG A 9 21.12 10.38 -8.82
C ARG A 9 19.93 11.11 -8.16
N HIS A 10 19.49 12.19 -8.80
CA HIS A 10 18.37 12.99 -8.30
C HIS A 10 17.14 12.09 -8.09
N PRO A 11 16.39 12.23 -6.98
CA PRO A 11 15.25 11.39 -6.62
C PRO A 11 14.17 11.26 -7.69
N ALA A 12 14.00 12.28 -8.55
CA ALA A 12 13.06 12.26 -9.66
C ALA A 12 13.28 11.12 -10.67
N PHE A 13 14.50 10.56 -10.75
CA PHE A 13 14.81 9.47 -11.69
C PHE A 13 14.46 8.08 -11.15
N TRP A 14 14.38 7.92 -9.83
CA TRP A 14 14.18 6.60 -9.24
C TRP A 14 12.93 6.51 -8.34
N VAL A 15 12.54 7.56 -7.61
CA VAL A 15 11.35 7.50 -6.74
C VAL A 15 10.08 7.18 -7.53
N PRO A 16 9.74 7.89 -8.64
CA PRO A 16 8.53 7.61 -9.38
C PRO A 16 8.49 6.19 -9.96
N SER A 17 9.57 5.76 -10.63
CA SER A 17 9.63 4.45 -11.27
C SER A 17 9.64 3.31 -10.26
N LEU A 18 10.33 3.46 -9.13
CA LEU A 18 10.41 2.45 -8.07
C LEU A 18 9.02 2.16 -7.47
N TYR A 19 8.28 3.21 -7.11
CA TYR A 19 6.96 3.02 -6.51
C TYR A 19 5.89 2.60 -7.53
N LEU A 20 6.02 3.02 -8.78
CA LEU A 20 5.19 2.50 -9.87
C LEU A 20 5.44 0.99 -10.06
N ALA A 21 6.71 0.56 -10.05
CA ALA A 21 7.10 -0.85 -10.12
C ALA A 21 6.61 -1.69 -8.92
N MET A 22 6.41 -1.09 -7.74
CA MET A 22 5.83 -1.76 -6.57
C MET A 22 4.32 -1.95 -6.68
N GLY A 23 3.60 -0.98 -7.26
CA GLY A 23 2.15 -1.04 -7.44
C GLY A 23 1.69 -2.13 -8.41
N VAL A 24 2.45 -2.38 -9.47
CA VAL A 24 2.11 -3.36 -10.52
C VAL A 24 1.98 -4.79 -9.98
N PRO A 25 2.99 -5.41 -9.34
CA PRO A 25 2.88 -6.79 -8.87
C PRO A 25 1.89 -6.94 -7.70
N ASN A 26 1.76 -5.94 -6.83
CA ASN A 26 0.76 -5.95 -5.77
C ASN A 26 -0.65 -6.07 -6.35
N ALA A 27 -0.99 -5.24 -7.33
CA ALA A 27 -2.28 -5.29 -8.01
C ALA A 27 -2.46 -6.57 -8.84
N THR A 28 -1.38 -7.07 -9.46
CA THR A 28 -1.40 -8.32 -10.24
C THR A 28 -1.79 -9.50 -9.36
N VAL A 29 -1.18 -9.61 -8.18
CA VAL A 29 -1.47 -10.69 -7.23
C VAL A 29 -2.84 -10.54 -6.58
N ALA A 30 -3.22 -9.32 -6.18
CA ALA A 30 -4.44 -9.10 -5.38
C ALA A 30 -5.73 -9.00 -6.20
N VAL A 31 -5.67 -8.40 -7.40
CA VAL A 31 -6.86 -8.03 -8.18
C VAL A 31 -6.87 -8.71 -9.55
N VAL A 32 -5.79 -8.58 -10.32
CA VAL A 32 -5.73 -9.12 -11.69
C VAL A 32 -5.91 -10.64 -11.69
N SER A 33 -5.27 -11.35 -10.76
CA SER A 33 -5.43 -12.80 -10.60
C SER A 33 -6.88 -13.21 -10.35
N THR A 34 -7.59 -12.44 -9.51
CA THR A 34 -9.01 -12.67 -9.19
C THR A 34 -9.89 -12.57 -10.44
N ILE A 35 -9.69 -11.51 -11.23
CA ILE A 35 -10.45 -11.28 -12.49
C ILE A 35 -10.10 -12.38 -13.50
N MET A 36 -8.82 -12.70 -13.63
CA MET A 36 -8.33 -13.78 -14.52
C MET A 36 -8.98 -15.11 -14.19
N TYR A 37 -8.96 -15.54 -12.93
CA TYR A 37 -9.56 -16.80 -12.51
C TYR A 37 -11.07 -16.82 -12.75
N LYS A 38 -11.75 -15.69 -12.56
CA LYS A 38 -13.18 -15.59 -12.86
C LYS A 38 -13.48 -15.80 -14.34
N ASN A 39 -12.72 -15.16 -15.25
CA ASN A 39 -12.88 -15.34 -16.69
C ASN A 39 -12.52 -16.76 -17.14
N LEU A 40 -11.59 -17.44 -16.44
CA LEU A 40 -11.17 -18.82 -16.72
C LEU A 40 -12.08 -19.87 -16.06
N GLY A 41 -13.22 -19.48 -15.48
CA GLY A 41 -14.26 -20.38 -15.00
C GLY A 41 -14.00 -21.00 -13.62
N ILE A 42 -13.08 -20.47 -12.83
CA ILE A 42 -12.86 -20.90 -11.45
C ILE A 42 -14.03 -20.47 -10.56
N SER A 43 -14.41 -21.31 -9.61
CA SER A 43 -15.52 -21.05 -8.71
C SER A 43 -15.26 -19.81 -7.82
N ASN A 44 -16.30 -19.02 -7.51
CA ASN A 44 -16.15 -17.86 -6.64
C ASN A 44 -15.62 -18.22 -5.25
N ILE A 45 -15.98 -19.41 -4.74
CA ILE A 45 -15.53 -19.90 -3.44
C ILE A 45 -14.01 -20.10 -3.45
N ASP A 46 -13.48 -20.79 -4.46
CA ASP A 46 -12.04 -21.03 -4.61
C ASP A 46 -11.28 -19.73 -4.83
N ILE A 47 -11.81 -18.84 -5.68
CA ILE A 47 -11.20 -17.53 -5.91
C ILE A 47 -11.05 -16.78 -4.58
N VAL A 48 -12.15 -16.60 -3.83
CA VAL A 48 -12.12 -15.83 -2.58
C VAL A 48 -11.20 -16.47 -1.55
N LEU A 49 -11.27 -17.80 -1.40
CA LEU A 49 -10.45 -18.54 -0.44
C LEU A 49 -8.95 -18.34 -0.71
N TYR A 50 -8.52 -18.62 -1.92
CA TYR A 50 -7.08 -18.63 -2.25
C TYR A 50 -6.50 -17.24 -2.48
N THR A 51 -7.25 -16.31 -3.10
CA THR A 51 -6.72 -14.96 -3.38
C THR A 51 -6.69 -14.08 -2.12
N SER A 52 -7.59 -14.30 -1.15
CA SER A 52 -7.54 -13.58 0.13
C SER A 52 -6.25 -13.87 0.90
N LEU A 53 -5.76 -15.11 0.84
CA LEU A 53 -4.53 -15.51 1.50
C LEU A 53 -3.27 -14.92 0.84
N MET A 54 -3.34 -14.54 -0.44
CA MET A 54 -2.20 -13.94 -1.16
C MET A 54 -1.73 -12.60 -0.57
N TYR A 55 -2.49 -11.99 0.36
CA TYR A 55 -2.06 -10.77 1.07
C TYR A 55 -1.12 -11.05 2.25
N LEU A 56 -1.01 -12.32 2.66
CA LEU A 56 -0.16 -12.74 3.78
C LEU A 56 1.31 -12.30 3.65
N PRO A 57 1.97 -12.36 2.49
CA PRO A 57 3.35 -11.89 2.39
C PRO A 57 3.57 -10.48 2.93
N TRP A 58 2.68 -9.54 2.65
CA TRP A 58 2.81 -8.17 3.16
C TRP A 58 2.57 -8.03 4.67
N VAL A 59 1.72 -8.88 5.25
CA VAL A 59 1.50 -8.94 6.71
C VAL A 59 2.70 -9.55 7.42
N LEU A 60 3.30 -10.58 6.81
CA LEU A 60 4.39 -11.35 7.41
C LEU A 60 5.78 -10.76 7.19
N LYS A 61 5.91 -9.63 6.47
CA LYS A 61 7.20 -8.94 6.23
C LYS A 61 8.13 -8.88 7.47
N PRO A 62 7.63 -8.58 8.68
CA PRO A 62 8.48 -8.47 9.86
C PRO A 62 9.33 -9.70 10.13
N PHE A 63 8.84 -10.88 9.76
CA PHE A 63 9.51 -12.15 10.08
C PHE A 63 10.74 -12.41 9.22
N TRP A 64 10.83 -11.84 8.01
CA TRP A 64 12.01 -12.04 7.16
C TRP A 64 12.80 -10.78 6.83
N ALA A 65 12.25 -9.57 7.08
CA ALA A 65 12.98 -8.34 6.84
C ALA A 65 14.38 -8.31 7.48
N PRO A 66 14.58 -8.78 8.74
CA PRO A 66 15.90 -8.83 9.36
C PRO A 66 16.90 -9.73 8.64
N PHE A 67 16.43 -10.78 7.95
CA PHE A 67 17.31 -11.65 7.17
C PHE A 67 17.84 -10.98 5.90
N LEU A 68 17.19 -9.91 5.42
CA LEU A 68 17.63 -9.18 4.23
C LEU A 68 18.83 -8.26 4.56
N GLU A 69 18.96 -7.81 5.81
CA GLU A 69 19.97 -6.85 6.25
C GLU A 69 21.41 -7.32 5.97
N PRO A 70 21.84 -8.57 6.32
CA PRO A 70 23.23 -8.96 6.24
C PRO A 70 23.70 -9.46 4.87
N TYR A 71 22.81 -9.75 3.91
CA TYR A 71 23.20 -10.48 2.69
C TYR A 71 23.52 -9.62 1.47
N LEU A 72 22.62 -8.76 1.05
CA LEU A 72 22.76 -7.98 -0.17
C LEU A 72 22.56 -6.49 0.11
N THR A 73 23.06 -5.63 -0.79
CA THR A 73 22.68 -4.21 -0.75
C THR A 73 21.20 -4.05 -1.04
N LYS A 74 20.58 -3.00 -0.53
CA LYS A 74 19.16 -2.71 -0.72
C LYS A 74 18.81 -2.64 -2.21
N ARG A 75 19.68 -2.02 -3.02
CA ARG A 75 19.56 -2.00 -4.48
C ARG A 75 19.56 -3.39 -5.10
N ARG A 76 20.49 -4.27 -4.70
CA ARG A 76 20.55 -5.64 -5.24
C ARG A 76 19.31 -6.43 -4.89
N TRP A 77 18.74 -6.26 -3.69
CA TRP A 77 17.47 -6.87 -3.33
C TRP A 77 16.34 -6.42 -4.25
N VAL A 78 16.19 -5.11 -4.49
CA VAL A 78 15.16 -4.60 -5.42
C VAL A 78 15.32 -5.23 -6.81
N LEU A 79 16.52 -5.16 -7.39
CA LEU A 79 16.78 -5.68 -8.74
C LEU A 79 16.52 -7.20 -8.82
N THR A 80 16.98 -7.97 -7.84
CA THR A 80 16.76 -9.42 -7.81
C THR A 80 15.27 -9.74 -7.77
N MET A 81 14.48 -9.03 -6.96
CA MET A 81 13.05 -9.26 -6.86
C MET A 81 12.31 -8.81 -8.13
N GLU A 82 12.70 -7.72 -8.78
CA GLU A 82 12.10 -7.28 -10.04
C GLU A 82 12.32 -8.27 -11.17
N PHE A 83 13.55 -8.77 -11.34
CA PHE A 83 13.85 -9.80 -12.34
C PHE A 83 13.18 -11.13 -12.00
N LEU A 84 13.13 -11.53 -10.72
CA LEU A 84 12.40 -12.71 -10.29
C LEU A 84 10.91 -12.59 -10.61
N MET A 85 10.28 -11.46 -10.30
CA MET A 85 8.87 -11.23 -10.63
C MET A 85 8.61 -11.23 -12.14
N ALA A 86 9.48 -10.61 -12.93
CA ALA A 86 9.37 -10.66 -14.39
C ALA A 86 9.39 -12.11 -14.91
N ALA A 87 10.32 -12.92 -14.41
CA ALA A 87 10.42 -14.34 -14.79
C ALA A 87 9.21 -15.15 -14.32
N VAL A 88 8.80 -15.00 -13.04
CA VAL A 88 7.70 -15.79 -12.46
C VAL A 88 6.35 -15.42 -13.08
N ILE A 89 6.07 -14.13 -13.29
CA ILE A 89 4.85 -13.67 -13.99
C ILE A 89 4.90 -14.19 -15.46
N GLY A 90 6.09 -14.17 -16.10
CA GLY A 90 6.27 -14.76 -17.43
C GLY A 90 5.99 -16.27 -17.46
N LEU A 91 6.35 -17.03 -16.42
CA LEU A 91 6.02 -18.44 -16.30
C LEU A 91 4.50 -18.70 -16.19
N VAL A 92 3.72 -17.76 -15.62
CA VAL A 92 2.25 -17.88 -15.59
C VAL A 92 1.71 -17.99 -17.01
N VAL A 93 2.27 -17.24 -17.98
CA VAL A 93 1.87 -17.30 -19.39
C VAL A 93 1.97 -18.75 -19.94
N LEU A 94 3.05 -19.46 -19.58
CA LEU A 94 3.29 -20.82 -20.04
C LEU A 94 2.38 -21.85 -19.35
N VAL A 95 1.94 -21.54 -18.15
CA VAL A 95 1.12 -22.42 -17.32
C VAL A 95 -0.37 -22.32 -17.66
N LEU A 96 -0.86 -21.16 -18.09
CA LEU A 96 -2.28 -20.92 -18.36
C LEU A 96 -2.95 -21.94 -19.31
N PRO A 97 -2.32 -22.43 -20.40
CA PRO A 97 -2.93 -23.42 -21.27
C PRO A 97 -2.87 -24.85 -20.73
N LEU A 98 -2.20 -25.11 -19.61
CA LEU A 98 -1.99 -26.47 -19.09
C LEU A 98 -3.18 -26.96 -18.24
N PRO A 99 -3.44 -28.30 -18.24
CA PRO A 99 -4.37 -28.86 -17.27
C PRO A 99 -3.86 -28.61 -15.84
N GLY A 100 -4.75 -28.12 -14.94
CA GLY A 100 -4.35 -27.75 -13.57
C GLY A 100 -3.71 -26.37 -13.45
N PHE A 101 -3.84 -25.51 -14.45
CA PHE A 101 -3.32 -24.14 -14.47
C PHE A 101 -3.63 -23.35 -13.20
N PHE A 102 -4.78 -23.56 -12.57
CA PHE A 102 -5.20 -22.83 -11.37
C PHE A 102 -4.20 -23.02 -10.23
N ARG A 103 -3.86 -24.26 -9.88
CA ARG A 103 -2.90 -24.53 -8.78
C ARG A 103 -1.50 -24.07 -9.11
N LEU A 104 -1.07 -24.27 -10.36
CA LEU A 104 0.27 -23.87 -10.81
C LEU A 104 0.42 -22.35 -10.85
N SER A 105 -0.54 -21.63 -11.44
CA SER A 105 -0.51 -20.15 -11.47
C SER A 105 -0.67 -19.55 -10.07
N LEU A 106 -1.48 -20.17 -9.20
CA LEU A 106 -1.61 -19.79 -7.80
C LEU A 106 -0.25 -19.86 -7.06
N ALA A 107 0.49 -20.95 -7.24
CA ALA A 107 1.83 -21.10 -6.66
C ALA A 107 2.80 -20.01 -7.18
N LEU A 108 2.76 -19.71 -8.48
CA LEU A 108 3.57 -18.65 -9.08
C LEU A 108 3.18 -17.27 -8.54
N PHE A 109 1.89 -16.98 -8.35
CA PHE A 109 1.46 -15.73 -7.72
C PHE A 109 1.84 -15.63 -6.25
N TRP A 110 1.90 -16.75 -5.51
CA TRP A 110 2.48 -16.74 -4.16
C TRP A 110 3.96 -16.35 -4.17
N ILE A 111 4.76 -16.90 -5.08
CA ILE A 111 6.17 -16.52 -5.25
C ILE A 111 6.26 -15.03 -5.62
N THR A 112 5.41 -14.56 -6.54
CA THR A 112 5.33 -13.13 -6.91
C THR A 112 4.97 -12.26 -5.70
N GLY A 113 4.03 -12.68 -4.86
CA GLY A 113 3.64 -11.98 -3.63
C GLY A 113 4.79 -11.84 -2.63
N PHE A 114 5.54 -12.92 -2.36
CA PHE A 114 6.73 -12.88 -1.51
C PHE A 114 7.85 -12.02 -2.11
N ALA A 115 8.08 -12.13 -3.42
CA ALA A 115 9.07 -11.31 -4.12
C ALA A 115 8.69 -9.82 -4.07
N SER A 116 7.41 -9.49 -4.29
CA SER A 116 6.91 -8.12 -4.22
C SER A 116 7.00 -7.55 -2.80
N ALA A 117 6.62 -8.33 -1.77
CA ALA A 117 6.77 -7.91 -0.38
C ALA A 117 8.24 -7.69 0.03
N THR A 118 9.17 -8.48 -0.53
CA THR A 118 10.60 -8.33 -0.33
C THR A 118 11.16 -7.10 -1.06
N GLN A 119 10.71 -6.86 -2.30
CA GLN A 119 11.02 -5.63 -3.04
C GLN A 119 10.57 -4.40 -2.26
N ASP A 120 9.35 -4.43 -1.71
CA ASP A 120 8.74 -3.37 -0.93
C ASP A 120 9.62 -2.99 0.29
N ILE A 121 10.10 -4.00 1.05
CA ILE A 121 11.02 -3.78 2.18
C ILE A 121 12.31 -3.06 1.72
N ALA A 122 12.91 -3.53 0.63
CA ALA A 122 14.18 -3.01 0.15
C ALA A 122 14.03 -1.62 -0.50
N ALA A 123 12.95 -1.39 -1.23
CA ALA A 123 12.61 -0.11 -1.86
C ALA A 123 12.38 0.99 -0.82
N ASP A 124 11.57 0.70 0.20
CA ASP A 124 11.33 1.61 1.31
C ASP A 124 12.62 1.89 2.09
N ALA A 125 13.51 0.91 2.22
CA ALA A 125 14.81 1.10 2.86
C ALA A 125 15.74 2.02 2.04
N ILE A 126 15.76 1.92 0.71
CA ILE A 126 16.47 2.88 -0.16
C ILE A 126 15.93 4.28 0.08
N TYR A 127 14.61 4.44 0.06
CA TYR A 127 13.97 5.73 0.28
C TYR A 127 14.34 6.34 1.64
N LEU A 128 14.23 5.56 2.72
CA LEU A 128 14.54 5.97 4.09
C LEU A 128 16.00 6.34 4.31
N THR A 129 16.93 5.63 3.66
CA THR A 129 18.36 5.80 3.92
C THR A 129 19.03 6.78 2.97
N THR A 130 18.46 7.00 1.78
CA THR A 130 19.02 7.91 0.78
C THR A 130 18.50 9.34 0.92
N LEU A 131 17.24 9.51 1.37
CA LEU A 131 16.61 10.82 1.45
C LEU A 131 16.66 11.41 2.86
N PRO A 132 17.10 12.67 3.02
CA PRO A 132 16.90 13.42 4.27
C PRO A 132 15.41 13.52 4.62
N GLN A 133 15.08 13.62 5.91
CA GLN A 133 13.68 13.60 6.37
C GLN A 133 12.80 14.69 5.72
N LYS A 134 13.36 15.88 5.46
CA LYS A 134 12.65 16.96 4.76
C LYS A 134 12.29 16.57 3.32
N ASP A 135 13.20 15.88 2.62
CA ASP A 135 12.96 15.43 1.26
C ASP A 135 12.04 14.20 1.26
N GLN A 136 12.09 13.33 2.28
CA GLN A 136 11.11 12.25 2.44
C GLN A 136 9.68 12.81 2.44
N ALA A 137 9.40 13.84 3.23
CA ALA A 137 8.08 14.47 3.25
C ALA A 137 7.67 15.04 1.89
N LYS A 138 8.61 15.68 1.19
CA LYS A 138 8.39 16.29 -0.13
C LYS A 138 8.05 15.23 -1.21
N TRP A 139 8.77 14.10 -1.21
CA TRP A 139 8.60 13.05 -2.22
C TRP A 139 7.49 12.05 -1.88
N MET A 140 7.00 12.02 -0.62
CA MET A 140 6.01 11.06 -0.15
C MET A 140 4.69 11.13 -0.94
N GLY A 141 4.23 12.33 -1.27
CA GLY A 141 3.03 12.49 -2.09
C GLY A 141 3.18 11.83 -3.47
N LEU A 142 4.32 12.08 -4.14
CA LEU A 142 4.62 11.49 -5.45
C LEU A 142 4.82 9.97 -5.36
N GLN A 143 5.44 9.48 -4.29
CA GLN A 143 5.56 8.06 -3.99
C GLN A 143 4.18 7.38 -3.99
N GLY A 144 3.23 7.91 -3.21
CA GLY A 144 1.87 7.37 -3.15
C GLY A 144 1.13 7.43 -4.48
N ILE A 145 1.30 8.54 -5.24
CA ILE A 145 0.75 8.70 -6.59
C ILE A 145 1.28 7.61 -7.51
N CYS A 146 2.58 7.43 -7.58
CA CYS A 146 3.21 6.47 -8.50
C CYS A 146 2.85 5.03 -8.14
N TRP A 147 2.79 4.69 -6.84
CA TRP A 147 2.32 3.38 -6.41
C TRP A 147 0.89 3.08 -6.89
N ASN A 148 -0.02 4.05 -6.72
CA ASN A 148 -1.40 3.91 -7.20
C ASN A 148 -1.49 3.87 -8.72
N CYS A 149 -0.70 4.67 -9.44
CA CYS A 149 -0.63 4.61 -10.91
C CYS A 149 -0.17 3.23 -11.39
N GLY A 150 0.80 2.60 -10.71
CA GLY A 150 1.24 1.24 -11.02
C GLY A 150 0.11 0.21 -10.82
N SER A 151 -0.60 0.32 -9.70
CA SER A 151 -1.77 -0.51 -9.42
C SER A 151 -2.88 -0.32 -10.45
N LEU A 152 -3.22 0.92 -10.79
CA LEU A 152 -4.23 1.25 -11.79
C LEU A 152 -3.83 0.80 -13.20
N LEU A 153 -2.56 0.89 -13.56
CA LEU A 153 -2.06 0.40 -14.84
C LEU A 153 -2.34 -1.10 -15.01
N ALA A 154 -2.08 -1.88 -13.96
CA ALA A 154 -2.33 -3.32 -13.97
C ALA A 154 -3.84 -3.66 -13.99
N THR A 155 -4.66 -2.97 -13.19
CA THR A 155 -6.09 -3.30 -13.00
C THR A 155 -7.03 -2.60 -13.97
N GLY A 156 -6.64 -1.51 -14.59
CA GLY A 156 -7.46 -0.72 -15.52
C GLY A 156 -7.14 -1.06 -16.99
N PRO A 157 -6.22 -0.33 -17.66
CA PRO A 157 -5.98 -0.48 -19.09
C PRO A 157 -5.66 -1.90 -19.51
N LEU A 158 -4.84 -2.64 -18.74
CA LEU A 158 -4.44 -3.99 -19.10
C LEU A 158 -5.62 -4.99 -18.97
N VAL A 159 -6.50 -4.84 -17.99
CA VAL A 159 -7.71 -5.67 -17.90
C VAL A 159 -8.69 -5.32 -19.03
N VAL A 160 -8.82 -4.05 -19.42
CA VAL A 160 -9.63 -3.66 -20.59
C VAL A 160 -9.10 -4.29 -21.87
N VAL A 161 -7.77 -4.41 -22.02
CA VAL A 161 -7.16 -5.11 -23.17
C VAL A 161 -7.61 -6.57 -23.23
N THR A 162 -7.72 -7.30 -22.09
CA THR A 162 -8.24 -8.68 -22.12
C THR A 162 -9.67 -8.76 -22.64
N GLY A 163 -10.55 -7.85 -22.19
CA GLY A 163 -11.93 -7.78 -22.66
C GLY A 163 -11.97 -7.53 -24.19
N LYS A 164 -11.24 -6.54 -24.68
CA LYS A 164 -11.16 -6.24 -26.11
C LYS A 164 -10.62 -7.43 -26.94
N LEU A 165 -9.58 -8.09 -26.46
CA LEU A 165 -9.04 -9.27 -27.13
C LEU A 165 -10.10 -10.38 -27.24
N HIS A 166 -10.91 -10.55 -26.21
CA HIS A 166 -11.99 -11.53 -26.21
C HIS A 166 -13.17 -11.12 -27.07
N ASP A 167 -13.71 -9.92 -26.83
CA ASP A 167 -14.98 -9.45 -27.40
C ASP A 167 -14.83 -8.99 -28.86
N ASP A 168 -13.77 -8.21 -29.16
CA ASP A 168 -13.58 -7.59 -30.48
C ASP A 168 -12.79 -8.50 -31.44
N TYR A 169 -11.84 -9.29 -30.93
CA TYR A 169 -10.95 -10.11 -31.75
C TYR A 169 -11.21 -11.62 -31.65
N GLY A 170 -12.22 -12.04 -30.85
CA GLY A 170 -12.62 -13.45 -30.74
C GLY A 170 -11.56 -14.37 -30.09
N CYS A 171 -10.60 -13.81 -29.36
CA CYS A 171 -9.64 -14.62 -28.62
C CYS A 171 -10.33 -15.35 -27.47
N ASP A 172 -9.95 -16.60 -27.24
CA ASP A 172 -10.35 -17.29 -26.02
C ASP A 172 -9.74 -16.61 -24.77
N TRP A 173 -10.39 -16.72 -23.63
CA TRP A 173 -9.95 -16.07 -22.39
C TRP A 173 -8.52 -16.44 -22.02
N THR A 174 -8.09 -17.67 -22.25
CA THR A 174 -6.73 -18.14 -21.95
C THR A 174 -5.70 -17.33 -22.72
N ARG A 175 -5.87 -17.17 -24.04
CA ARG A 175 -4.96 -16.40 -24.89
C ARG A 175 -5.00 -14.92 -24.57
N ALA A 176 -6.18 -14.34 -24.32
CA ALA A 176 -6.31 -12.95 -23.93
C ALA A 176 -5.51 -12.65 -22.63
N TRP A 177 -5.63 -13.52 -21.64
CA TRP A 177 -4.86 -13.42 -20.41
C TRP A 177 -3.38 -13.69 -20.58
N MET A 178 -2.97 -14.64 -21.43
CA MET A 178 -1.54 -14.83 -21.76
C MET A 178 -0.89 -13.56 -22.29
N VAL A 179 -1.56 -12.82 -23.16
CA VAL A 179 -1.05 -11.55 -23.68
C VAL A 179 -0.87 -10.54 -22.54
N VAL A 180 -1.87 -10.32 -21.71
CA VAL A 180 -1.83 -9.30 -20.65
C VAL A 180 -0.85 -9.66 -19.54
N ILE A 181 -0.80 -10.90 -19.11
CA ILE A 181 0.21 -11.37 -18.14
C ILE A 181 1.62 -11.26 -18.75
N GLY A 182 1.79 -11.54 -20.04
CA GLY A 182 3.05 -11.31 -20.76
C GLY A 182 3.47 -9.82 -20.78
N LEU A 183 2.52 -8.91 -20.99
CA LEU A 183 2.78 -7.46 -20.91
C LEU A 183 3.20 -7.03 -19.49
N LEU A 184 2.55 -7.58 -18.45
CA LEU A 184 2.94 -7.33 -17.05
C LEU A 184 4.35 -7.84 -16.75
N ALA A 185 4.70 -9.04 -17.23
CA ALA A 185 6.06 -9.58 -17.10
C ALA A 185 7.09 -8.71 -17.82
N GLY A 186 6.77 -8.29 -19.05
CA GLY A 186 7.62 -7.37 -19.84
C GLY A 186 7.80 -6.02 -19.15
N LEU A 187 6.74 -5.48 -18.54
CA LEU A 187 6.81 -4.23 -17.79
C LEU A 187 7.72 -4.35 -16.56
N MET A 188 7.61 -5.45 -15.80
CA MET A 188 8.51 -5.72 -14.67
C MET A 188 9.97 -5.86 -15.12
N LEU A 189 10.22 -6.51 -16.25
CA LEU A 189 11.56 -6.61 -16.83
C LEU A 189 12.12 -5.23 -17.20
N LEU A 190 11.30 -4.37 -17.81
CA LEU A 190 11.69 -2.99 -18.15
C LEU A 190 12.03 -2.17 -16.91
N PHE A 191 11.26 -2.30 -15.82
CA PHE A 191 11.60 -1.66 -14.54
C PHE A 191 12.94 -2.17 -14.00
N GLY A 192 13.13 -3.49 -13.96
CA GLY A 192 14.41 -4.06 -13.53
C GLY A 192 15.60 -3.53 -14.32
N LEU A 193 15.50 -3.47 -15.65
CA LEU A 193 16.53 -2.88 -16.52
C LEU A 193 16.75 -1.39 -16.24
N TRP A 194 15.69 -0.60 -16.11
CA TRP A 194 15.77 0.82 -15.77
C TRP A 194 16.45 1.05 -14.42
N HIS A 195 16.12 0.26 -13.43
CA HIS A 195 16.61 0.37 -12.07
C HIS A 195 18.08 -0.07 -11.93
N THR A 196 18.62 -0.84 -12.89
CA THR A 196 20.06 -1.12 -12.90
C THR A 196 20.91 0.15 -13.03
N TRP A 197 20.35 1.22 -13.60
CA TRP A 197 21.07 2.49 -13.80
C TRP A 197 20.62 3.60 -12.85
N THR A 198 19.40 3.56 -12.37
CA THR A 198 18.80 4.70 -11.66
C THR A 198 18.82 4.55 -10.15
N LEU A 199 18.74 3.33 -9.59
CA LEU A 199 18.67 3.15 -8.15
C LEU A 199 19.99 3.44 -7.45
N PRO A 200 19.96 4.21 -6.33
CA PRO A 200 21.10 4.33 -5.43
C PRO A 200 21.33 3.03 -4.66
N GLU A 201 22.56 2.80 -4.19
CA GLU A 201 22.88 1.59 -3.39
C GLU A 201 22.15 1.56 -2.04
N GLY A 202 21.81 2.72 -1.51
CA GLY A 202 21.35 2.89 -0.13
C GLY A 202 22.52 2.82 0.87
N GLU A 203 22.26 3.16 2.12
CA GLU A 203 23.28 2.97 3.17
C GLU A 203 23.59 1.49 3.34
N PRO A 204 24.87 1.10 3.53
CA PRO A 204 25.22 -0.25 3.89
C PRO A 204 24.53 -0.64 5.21
N SER A 205 24.13 -1.90 5.34
CA SER A 205 23.65 -2.40 6.62
C SER A 205 24.79 -2.46 7.64
N ALA A 206 24.49 -2.16 8.90
CA ALA A 206 25.47 -2.26 10.00
C ALA A 206 26.01 -3.70 10.22
N LEU A 207 25.37 -4.68 9.60
CA LEU A 207 25.64 -6.12 9.80
C LEU A 207 26.22 -6.79 8.56
N HIS A 208 27.27 -6.24 7.94
CA HIS A 208 28.00 -6.93 6.90
C HIS A 208 28.91 -8.01 7.49
N GLY A 209 28.52 -9.27 7.34
CA GLY A 209 29.32 -10.45 7.68
C GLY A 209 28.74 -11.30 8.82
N GLY A 210 28.70 -12.62 8.64
CA GLY A 210 28.27 -13.56 9.69
C GLY A 210 27.48 -14.77 9.20
N GLY A 211 27.18 -14.86 7.91
CA GLY A 211 26.43 -16.00 7.37
C GLY A 211 25.08 -16.21 8.07
N MET A 212 24.62 -17.46 8.17
CA MET A 212 23.34 -17.82 8.80
C MET A 212 23.29 -17.47 10.29
N VAL A 213 24.39 -17.61 11.01
CA VAL A 213 24.47 -17.29 12.46
C VAL A 213 24.33 -15.77 12.66
N GLY A 214 24.97 -14.97 11.81
CA GLY A 214 24.81 -13.52 11.83
C GLY A 214 23.37 -13.08 11.52
N ALA A 215 22.67 -13.76 10.61
CA ALA A 215 21.28 -13.48 10.30
C ALA A 215 20.32 -13.76 11.46
N TRP A 216 20.51 -14.86 12.19
CA TRP A 216 19.72 -15.15 13.40
C TRP A 216 19.98 -14.14 14.51
N LYS A 217 21.25 -13.77 14.71
CA LYS A 217 21.59 -12.71 15.66
C LYS A 217 20.98 -11.36 15.27
N ALA A 218 21.00 -11.03 13.98
CA ALA A 218 20.34 -9.83 13.46
C ALA A 218 18.84 -9.84 13.71
N LEU A 219 18.18 -11.00 13.57
CA LEU A 219 16.76 -11.16 13.89
C LEU A 219 16.49 -10.82 15.36
N ASP A 220 17.21 -11.47 16.28
CA ASP A 220 17.05 -11.24 17.73
C ASP A 220 17.30 -9.77 18.10
N GLU A 221 18.41 -9.20 17.64
CA GLU A 221 18.75 -7.80 17.90
C GLU A 221 17.70 -6.82 17.32
N THR A 222 17.19 -7.12 16.14
CA THR A 222 16.13 -6.30 15.50
C THR A 222 14.84 -6.32 16.33
N TRP A 223 14.42 -7.52 16.77
CA TRP A 223 13.20 -7.64 17.59
C TRP A 223 13.38 -6.96 18.95
N ILE A 224 14.50 -7.21 19.63
CA ILE A 224 14.79 -6.61 20.93
C ILE A 224 14.83 -5.08 20.81
N THR A 225 15.60 -4.53 19.86
CA THR A 225 15.72 -3.08 19.69
C THR A 225 14.42 -2.42 19.23
N PHE A 226 13.58 -3.14 18.50
CA PHE A 226 12.26 -2.64 18.11
C PHE A 226 11.33 -2.48 19.31
N PHE A 227 11.18 -3.54 20.11
CA PHE A 227 10.25 -3.53 21.25
C PHE A 227 10.78 -2.75 22.48
N GLN A 228 12.08 -2.47 22.53
CA GLN A 228 12.67 -1.58 23.54
C GLN A 228 12.50 -0.09 23.24
N LYS A 229 12.00 0.30 22.06
CA LYS A 229 11.76 1.70 21.73
C LYS A 229 10.77 2.34 22.70
N LYS A 230 11.08 3.57 23.10
CA LYS A 230 10.19 4.37 23.97
C LYS A 230 8.79 4.49 23.34
N SER A 231 7.78 4.12 24.10
CA SER A 231 6.36 4.22 23.70
C SER A 231 5.97 3.36 22.48
N ILE A 232 6.73 2.30 22.14
CA ILE A 232 6.47 1.49 20.92
C ILE A 232 5.05 0.95 20.85
N TRP A 233 4.51 0.44 21.95
CA TRP A 233 3.16 -0.11 21.98
C TRP A 233 2.08 0.91 21.65
N MET A 234 2.23 2.16 22.16
CA MET A 234 1.34 3.25 21.81
C MET A 234 1.52 3.65 20.33
N MET A 235 2.74 3.64 19.81
CA MET A 235 3.02 3.93 18.42
C MET A 235 2.41 2.87 17.50
N LEU A 236 2.49 1.59 17.86
CA LEU A 236 1.86 0.48 17.12
C LEU A 236 0.33 0.57 17.17
N LEU A 237 -0.22 0.95 18.32
CA LEU A 237 -1.66 1.19 18.45
C LEU A 237 -2.12 2.35 17.54
N VAL A 238 -1.35 3.45 17.49
CA VAL A 238 -1.59 4.56 16.56
C VAL A 238 -1.56 4.07 15.12
N VAL A 239 -0.55 3.30 14.71
CA VAL A 239 -0.44 2.76 13.35
C VAL A 239 -1.62 1.85 13.02
N PHE A 240 -1.97 0.94 13.92
CA PHE A 240 -3.08 0.00 13.72
C PHE A 240 -4.42 0.73 13.59
N MET A 241 -4.67 1.70 14.45
CA MET A 241 -5.96 2.41 14.48
C MET A 241 -6.09 3.51 13.44
N TYR A 242 -5.01 4.12 12.98
CA TYR A 242 -5.03 5.35 12.17
C TYR A 242 -5.98 5.28 10.96
N ARG A 243 -6.06 4.14 10.31
CA ARG A 243 -6.90 3.87 9.13
C ARG A 243 -8.03 2.88 9.41
N PHE A 244 -8.39 2.69 10.68
CA PHE A 244 -9.36 1.66 11.05
C PHE A 244 -10.74 1.90 10.43
N GLY A 245 -11.26 3.14 10.51
CA GLY A 245 -12.52 3.53 9.86
C GLY A 245 -12.49 3.39 8.34
N GLU A 246 -11.37 3.78 7.71
CA GLU A 246 -11.17 3.68 6.26
C GLU A 246 -11.26 2.22 5.75
N GLY A 247 -10.74 1.27 6.51
CA GLY A 247 -10.80 -0.13 6.11
C GLY A 247 -12.23 -0.67 5.91
N PHE A 248 -13.21 -0.14 6.64
CA PHE A 248 -14.63 -0.46 6.41
C PHE A 248 -15.18 0.24 5.17
N ILE A 249 -14.82 1.51 4.95
CA ILE A 249 -15.25 2.26 3.75
C ILE A 249 -14.66 1.63 2.49
N GLU A 250 -13.39 1.21 2.50
CA GLU A 250 -12.76 0.56 1.36
C GLU A 250 -13.51 -0.71 0.92
N ARG A 251 -14.12 -1.44 1.86
CA ARG A 251 -14.86 -2.68 1.60
C ARG A 251 -16.32 -2.42 1.24
N PHE A 252 -17.03 -1.68 2.06
CA PHE A 252 -18.47 -1.52 1.93
C PHE A 252 -18.90 -0.30 1.12
N GLY A 253 -18.04 0.69 0.91
CA GLY A 253 -18.37 1.84 0.07
C GLY A 253 -18.77 1.45 -1.36
N PRO A 254 -17.96 0.68 -2.10
CA PRO A 254 -18.35 0.20 -3.43
C PRO A 254 -19.62 -0.66 -3.43
N LEU A 255 -19.76 -1.59 -2.47
CA LEU A 255 -20.92 -2.47 -2.35
C LEU A 255 -22.20 -1.65 -2.14
N PHE A 256 -22.18 -0.70 -1.21
CA PHE A 256 -23.28 0.22 -0.95
C PHE A 256 -23.70 0.99 -2.22
N LEU A 257 -22.75 1.48 -3.01
CA LEU A 257 -23.07 2.19 -4.24
C LEU A 257 -23.65 1.27 -5.32
N MET A 258 -23.28 -0.02 -5.33
CA MET A 258 -23.74 -1.00 -6.34
C MET A 258 -25.06 -1.67 -5.98
N ASP A 259 -25.27 -1.97 -4.71
CA ASP A 259 -26.44 -2.72 -4.25
C ASP A 259 -27.74 -2.03 -4.64
N PRO A 260 -28.80 -2.81 -5.00
CA PRO A 260 -30.08 -2.27 -5.36
C PRO A 260 -30.69 -1.38 -4.26
N ARG A 261 -31.46 -0.38 -4.67
CA ARG A 261 -32.19 0.49 -3.73
C ARG A 261 -33.19 -0.26 -2.84
N SER A 262 -33.73 -1.39 -3.33
CA SER A 262 -34.61 -2.26 -2.55
C SER A 262 -33.99 -2.87 -1.30
N VAL A 263 -32.65 -2.95 -1.28
CA VAL A 263 -31.87 -3.42 -0.11
C VAL A 263 -31.08 -2.30 0.58
N GLY A 264 -31.43 -1.04 0.29
CA GLY A 264 -30.81 0.13 0.92
C GLY A 264 -29.51 0.59 0.25
N GLY A 265 -29.12 0.04 -0.89
CA GLY A 265 -27.99 0.50 -1.70
C GLY A 265 -28.37 1.61 -2.68
N MET A 266 -27.37 2.17 -3.39
CA MET A 266 -27.58 3.29 -4.31
C MET A 266 -28.03 2.87 -5.72
N GLY A 267 -27.81 1.63 -6.13
CA GLY A 267 -28.24 1.06 -7.42
C GLY A 267 -27.43 1.52 -8.63
N PHE A 268 -26.18 1.97 -8.45
CA PHE A 268 -25.33 2.36 -9.57
C PHE A 268 -24.77 1.13 -10.31
N ASN A 269 -24.72 1.20 -11.62
CA ASN A 269 -24.11 0.16 -12.45
C ASN A 269 -22.58 0.21 -12.41
N ASN A 270 -21.93 -0.83 -12.92
CA ASN A 270 -20.46 -0.95 -12.93
C ASN A 270 -19.76 0.22 -13.64
N GLN A 271 -20.35 0.78 -14.69
CA GLN A 271 -19.78 1.92 -15.41
C GLN A 271 -19.78 3.19 -14.56
N ALA A 272 -20.88 3.45 -13.84
CA ALA A 272 -20.97 4.58 -12.91
C ALA A 272 -19.97 4.41 -11.75
N ILE A 273 -19.87 3.21 -11.18
CA ILE A 273 -18.90 2.90 -10.11
C ILE A 273 -17.46 3.09 -10.61
N GLY A 274 -17.16 2.61 -11.82
CA GLY A 274 -15.85 2.84 -12.44
C GLY A 274 -15.54 4.34 -12.58
N SER A 275 -16.50 5.15 -12.99
CA SER A 275 -16.32 6.61 -13.08
C SER A 275 -16.13 7.25 -11.70
N ILE A 276 -16.97 6.88 -10.72
CA ILE A 276 -16.93 7.44 -9.36
C ILE A 276 -15.59 7.13 -8.67
N TYR A 277 -15.16 5.88 -8.64
CA TYR A 277 -13.94 5.47 -7.93
C TYR A 277 -12.68 5.62 -8.76
N ASN A 278 -12.66 5.09 -10.00
CA ASN A 278 -11.42 5.02 -10.79
C ASN A 278 -11.08 6.35 -11.48
N THR A 279 -12.07 7.23 -11.71
CA THR A 279 -11.78 8.55 -12.27
C THR A 279 -11.79 9.61 -11.18
N TYR A 280 -12.95 9.95 -10.65
CA TYR A 280 -13.09 11.06 -9.70
C TYR A 280 -12.43 10.76 -8.35
N GLY A 281 -12.63 9.55 -7.82
CA GLY A 281 -12.00 9.11 -6.57
C GLY A 281 -10.48 9.11 -6.66
N THR A 282 -9.92 8.62 -7.76
CA THR A 282 -8.48 8.64 -8.00
C THR A 282 -7.93 10.06 -8.07
N ILE A 283 -8.60 10.97 -8.80
CA ILE A 283 -8.20 12.39 -8.86
C ILE A 283 -8.20 12.99 -7.45
N GLY A 284 -9.26 12.73 -6.66
CA GLY A 284 -9.34 13.18 -5.27
C GLY A 284 -8.17 12.65 -4.43
N PHE A 285 -7.90 11.34 -4.48
CA PHE A 285 -6.80 10.71 -3.77
C PHE A 285 -5.43 11.32 -4.15
N LEU A 286 -5.14 11.43 -5.45
CA LEU A 286 -3.87 11.96 -5.93
C LEU A 286 -3.68 13.43 -5.51
N ALA A 287 -4.71 14.25 -5.64
CA ALA A 287 -4.69 15.65 -5.18
C ALA A 287 -4.47 15.72 -3.66
N GLY A 288 -5.19 14.90 -2.88
CA GLY A 288 -5.04 14.81 -1.44
C GLY A 288 -3.63 14.40 -1.03
N ALA A 289 -3.07 13.36 -1.64
CA ALA A 289 -1.71 12.89 -1.36
C ALA A 289 -0.64 13.96 -1.66
N LEU A 290 -0.78 14.67 -2.79
CA LEU A 290 0.14 15.75 -3.15
C LEU A 290 0.07 16.89 -2.12
N VAL A 291 -1.13 17.38 -1.81
CA VAL A 291 -1.34 18.47 -0.83
C VAL A 291 -0.89 18.02 0.57
N GLY A 292 -1.16 16.76 0.96
CA GLY A 292 -0.72 16.19 2.23
C GLY A 292 0.80 16.17 2.38
N GLY A 293 1.52 15.78 1.31
CA GLY A 293 2.99 15.81 1.29
C GLY A 293 3.55 17.23 1.48
N LEU A 294 3.00 18.19 0.74
CA LEU A 294 3.39 19.60 0.86
C LEU A 294 3.06 20.18 2.24
N PHE A 295 1.90 19.82 2.80
CA PHE A 295 1.47 20.22 4.13
C PHE A 295 2.41 19.71 5.22
N ALA A 296 2.74 18.40 5.19
CA ALA A 296 3.68 17.80 6.13
C ALA A 296 5.09 18.39 6.00
N ALA A 297 5.55 18.68 4.77
CA ALA A 297 6.85 19.30 4.53
C ALA A 297 6.93 20.73 5.07
N LYS A 298 5.81 21.47 5.05
CA LYS A 298 5.75 22.87 5.53
C LYS A 298 5.61 22.99 7.04
N PHE A 299 4.74 22.15 7.65
CA PHE A 299 4.33 22.34 9.07
C PHE A 299 4.97 21.36 10.04
N THR A 300 5.89 20.51 9.59
CA THR A 300 6.47 19.37 10.31
C THR A 300 5.44 18.27 10.62
N LEU A 301 5.91 17.04 10.78
CA LEU A 301 5.03 15.88 11.01
C LEU A 301 4.25 16.02 12.33
N ARG A 302 4.91 16.41 13.40
CA ARG A 302 4.28 16.50 14.73
C ARG A 302 3.10 17.48 14.77
N ARG A 303 3.22 18.61 14.07
CA ARG A 303 2.15 19.62 14.01
C ARG A 303 1.03 19.24 13.05
N SER A 304 1.36 18.56 11.96
CA SER A 304 0.41 18.20 10.91
C SER A 304 -0.34 16.88 11.18
N PHE A 305 0.21 15.97 11.97
CA PHE A 305 -0.26 14.60 12.11
C PHE A 305 -1.72 14.48 12.55
N PHE A 306 -2.11 15.25 13.57
CA PHE A 306 -3.50 15.29 14.03
C PHE A 306 -4.46 15.77 12.93
N PHE A 307 -4.14 16.87 12.26
CA PHE A 307 -4.97 17.40 11.18
C PHE A 307 -5.08 16.43 10.01
N MET A 308 -4.02 15.67 9.74
CA MET A 308 -4.02 14.64 8.70
C MET A 308 -4.90 13.45 9.09
N ALA A 309 -4.92 13.04 10.36
CA ALA A 309 -5.84 12.03 10.88
C ALA A 309 -7.31 12.50 10.81
N VAL A 310 -7.58 13.75 11.15
CA VAL A 310 -8.92 14.37 11.04
C VAL A 310 -9.37 14.38 9.57
N ALA A 311 -8.52 14.84 8.66
CA ALA A 311 -8.82 14.89 7.22
C ALA A 311 -9.11 13.52 6.61
N LEU A 312 -8.49 12.44 7.13
CA LEU A 312 -8.76 11.07 6.70
C LEU A 312 -10.09 10.54 7.24
N ASN A 313 -10.36 10.75 8.54
CA ASN A 313 -11.45 10.04 9.22
C ASN A 313 -12.78 10.82 9.21
N VAL A 314 -12.78 12.15 9.25
CA VAL A 314 -14.03 12.95 9.25
C VAL A 314 -14.85 12.80 7.97
N PRO A 315 -14.24 12.72 6.77
CA PRO A 315 -15.02 12.53 5.53
C PRO A 315 -15.84 11.24 5.47
N HIS A 316 -15.63 10.25 6.36
CA HIS A 316 -16.50 9.08 6.44
C HIS A 316 -17.97 9.45 6.73
N VAL A 317 -18.23 10.63 7.30
CA VAL A 317 -19.59 11.19 7.45
C VAL A 317 -20.34 11.27 6.12
N THR A 318 -19.62 11.39 5.00
CA THR A 318 -20.23 11.45 3.66
C THR A 318 -20.96 10.17 3.29
N TYR A 319 -20.43 8.99 3.66
CA TYR A 319 -21.12 7.70 3.42
C TYR A 319 -22.35 7.54 4.32
N TYR A 320 -22.26 8.00 5.57
CA TYR A 320 -23.42 8.05 6.46
C TYR A 320 -24.51 8.96 5.86
N TYR A 321 -24.16 10.14 5.37
CA TYR A 321 -25.07 11.03 4.67
C TYR A 321 -25.66 10.38 3.42
N LEU A 322 -24.87 9.76 2.56
CA LEU A 322 -25.33 9.09 1.35
C LEU A 322 -26.33 7.96 1.66
N SER A 323 -26.11 7.21 2.73
CA SER A 323 -27.00 6.11 3.13
C SER A 323 -28.38 6.56 3.63
N HIS A 324 -28.51 7.82 4.05
CA HIS A 324 -29.78 8.42 4.45
C HIS A 324 -30.44 9.22 3.31
N ALA A 325 -29.66 10.06 2.65
CA ALA A 325 -30.17 10.98 1.62
C ALA A 325 -30.48 10.28 0.30
N MET A 326 -29.80 9.15 0.01
CA MET A 326 -30.03 8.33 -1.19
C MET A 326 -30.20 9.12 -2.50
N PRO A 327 -29.30 10.11 -2.80
CA PRO A 327 -29.47 10.97 -3.98
C PRO A 327 -29.41 10.16 -5.27
N ASN A 328 -30.22 10.55 -6.27
CA ASN A 328 -30.21 9.93 -7.61
C ASN A 328 -29.13 10.55 -8.52
N ASN A 329 -28.53 11.66 -8.10
CA ASN A 329 -27.60 12.43 -8.93
C ASN A 329 -26.19 11.86 -8.83
N MET A 330 -25.71 11.20 -9.87
CA MET A 330 -24.37 10.64 -9.97
C MET A 330 -23.27 11.70 -9.75
N ALA A 331 -23.45 12.94 -10.24
CA ALA A 331 -22.45 13.98 -10.07
C ALA A 331 -22.27 14.35 -8.59
N MET A 332 -23.38 14.44 -7.83
CA MET A 332 -23.34 14.69 -6.39
C MET A 332 -22.61 13.56 -5.65
N VAL A 333 -22.88 12.30 -5.98
CA VAL A 333 -22.22 11.14 -5.37
C VAL A 333 -20.72 11.15 -5.72
N SER A 334 -20.37 11.45 -6.98
CA SER A 334 -18.97 11.58 -7.41
C SER A 334 -18.20 12.63 -6.62
N ILE A 335 -18.79 13.82 -6.42
CA ILE A 335 -18.18 14.90 -5.62
C ILE A 335 -17.95 14.43 -4.18
N ILE A 336 -18.95 13.79 -3.57
CA ILE A 336 -18.90 13.30 -2.19
C ILE A 336 -17.80 12.26 -2.03
N VAL A 337 -17.72 11.27 -2.92
CA VAL A 337 -16.65 10.25 -2.90
C VAL A 337 -15.28 10.87 -3.17
N THR A 338 -15.22 11.88 -4.06
CA THR A 338 -13.96 12.61 -4.32
C THR A 338 -13.43 13.32 -3.08
N ILE A 339 -14.31 13.96 -2.29
CA ILE A 339 -13.94 14.61 -1.02
C ILE A 339 -13.40 13.58 -0.02
N GLU A 340 -14.06 12.44 0.10
CA GLU A 340 -13.60 11.35 0.97
C GLU A 340 -12.22 10.84 0.50
N LYS A 341 -12.04 10.56 -0.79
CA LYS A 341 -10.79 10.09 -1.35
C LYS A 341 -9.67 11.15 -1.26
N PHE A 342 -9.99 12.42 -1.34
CA PHE A 342 -9.04 13.51 -1.06
C PHE A 342 -8.57 13.45 0.41
N GLY A 343 -9.50 13.32 1.36
CA GLY A 343 -9.17 13.18 2.78
C GLY A 343 -8.30 11.94 3.05
N PHE A 344 -8.65 10.81 2.42
CA PHE A 344 -7.85 9.58 2.48
C PHE A 344 -6.43 9.79 1.93
N GLY A 345 -6.27 10.38 0.75
CA GLY A 345 -4.97 10.68 0.15
C GLY A 345 -4.15 11.61 1.04
N PHE A 346 -4.73 12.70 1.52
CA PHE A 346 -4.08 13.67 2.40
C PHE A 346 -3.60 13.06 3.71
N GLY A 347 -4.46 12.31 4.40
CA GLY A 347 -4.14 11.74 5.71
C GLY A 347 -3.21 10.54 5.65
N SER A 348 -3.24 9.75 4.57
CA SER A 348 -2.35 8.59 4.41
C SER A 348 -0.87 8.96 4.39
N ILE A 349 -0.52 10.17 3.94
CA ILE A 349 0.85 10.70 3.98
C ILE A 349 1.35 10.82 5.44
N GLY A 350 0.50 11.34 6.34
CA GLY A 350 0.85 11.43 7.76
C GLY A 350 1.13 10.05 8.37
N HIS A 351 0.31 9.06 8.03
CA HIS A 351 0.51 7.68 8.48
C HIS A 351 1.85 7.09 8.04
N MET A 352 2.19 7.23 6.75
CA MET A 352 3.45 6.75 6.19
C MET A 352 4.65 7.46 6.82
N LEU A 353 4.61 8.80 6.92
CA LEU A 353 5.67 9.58 7.53
C LEU A 353 5.85 9.25 9.02
N TYR A 354 4.76 8.99 9.76
CA TYR A 354 4.85 8.57 11.16
C TYR A 354 5.63 7.27 11.31
N MET A 355 5.32 6.26 10.50
CA MET A 355 6.07 5.01 10.50
C MET A 355 7.53 5.21 10.12
N MET A 356 7.80 6.02 9.09
CA MET A 356 9.16 6.27 8.60
C MET A 356 10.02 7.08 9.56
N GLN A 357 9.45 8.14 10.16
CA GLN A 357 10.25 9.11 10.92
C GLN A 357 10.22 8.87 12.43
N GLN A 358 9.19 8.19 12.95
CA GLN A 358 9.07 7.97 14.39
C GLN A 358 9.35 6.50 14.78
N ILE A 359 8.97 5.52 13.95
CA ILE A 359 9.14 4.10 14.27
C ILE A 359 10.41 3.50 13.65
N ALA A 360 10.68 3.79 12.37
CA ALA A 360 11.81 3.22 11.66
C ALA A 360 13.21 3.59 12.22
N PRO A 361 13.47 4.83 12.73
CA PRO A 361 14.82 5.23 13.13
C PRO A 361 15.48 4.26 14.12
N GLY A 362 16.78 4.01 13.92
CA GLY A 362 17.60 3.08 14.71
C GLY A 362 18.57 2.32 13.82
N PRO A 363 19.28 1.32 14.37
CA PRO A 363 20.29 0.55 13.64
C PRO A 363 19.69 -0.32 12.52
N PHE A 364 18.41 -0.74 12.66
CA PHE A 364 17.70 -1.63 11.73
C PHE A 364 16.52 -0.91 11.06
N LYS A 365 16.77 0.24 10.42
CA LYS A 365 15.71 1.10 9.82
C LYS A 365 14.78 0.34 8.88
N MET A 366 15.35 -0.51 8.01
CA MET A 366 14.61 -1.31 7.04
C MET A 366 13.62 -2.25 7.73
N SER A 367 14.12 -3.04 8.67
CA SER A 367 13.32 -4.01 9.39
C SER A 367 12.29 -3.35 10.30
N HIS A 368 12.67 -2.30 11.03
CA HIS A 368 11.73 -1.56 11.89
C HIS A 368 10.58 -0.91 11.10
N TYR A 369 10.87 -0.41 9.90
CA TYR A 369 9.82 0.09 9.01
C TYR A 369 8.93 -1.05 8.50
N ALA A 370 9.51 -2.20 8.15
CA ALA A 370 8.74 -3.37 7.74
C ALA A 370 7.79 -3.86 8.85
N PHE A 371 8.21 -3.81 10.13
CA PHE A 371 7.32 -4.09 11.27
C PHE A 371 6.10 -3.14 11.28
N ALA A 372 6.34 -1.83 11.16
CA ALA A 372 5.27 -0.84 11.18
C ALA A 372 4.29 -1.03 10.01
N THR A 373 4.81 -1.24 8.79
CA THR A 373 3.96 -1.48 7.60
C THR A 373 3.25 -2.83 7.65
N GLY A 374 3.81 -3.84 8.31
CA GLY A 374 3.14 -5.10 8.62
C GLY A 374 1.91 -4.90 9.52
N VAL A 375 2.02 -4.06 10.55
CA VAL A 375 0.88 -3.68 11.41
C VAL A 375 -0.18 -2.90 10.62
N MET A 376 0.23 -2.00 9.71
CA MET A 376 -0.71 -1.32 8.80
C MET A 376 -1.45 -2.33 7.89
N ALA A 377 -0.75 -3.34 7.36
CA ALA A 377 -1.37 -4.38 6.55
C ALA A 377 -2.34 -5.24 7.39
N LEU A 378 -2.01 -5.50 8.65
CA LEU A 378 -2.89 -6.20 9.59
C LEU A 378 -4.20 -5.42 9.83
N THR A 379 -4.15 -4.07 9.90
CA THR A 379 -5.37 -3.24 9.99
C THR A 379 -6.29 -3.50 8.81
N LYS A 380 -5.76 -3.44 7.60
CA LYS A 380 -6.53 -3.67 6.38
C LYS A 380 -7.13 -5.07 6.33
N MET A 381 -6.38 -6.08 6.76
CA MET A 381 -6.85 -7.46 6.82
C MET A 381 -7.95 -7.64 7.87
N SER A 382 -7.74 -7.12 9.08
CA SER A 382 -8.70 -7.26 10.19
C SER A 382 -10.03 -6.55 9.91
N THR A 383 -10.00 -5.30 9.43
CA THR A 383 -11.21 -4.59 9.05
C THR A 383 -11.96 -5.29 7.92
N GLY A 384 -11.24 -5.89 6.95
CA GLY A 384 -11.85 -6.72 5.92
C GLY A 384 -12.59 -7.92 6.48
N TRP A 385 -12.01 -8.62 7.46
CA TRP A 385 -12.62 -9.80 8.07
C TRP A 385 -13.85 -9.49 8.90
N ILE A 386 -13.77 -8.42 9.73
CA ILE A 386 -14.86 -8.11 10.67
C ILE A 386 -15.99 -7.30 10.02
N SER A 387 -15.78 -6.72 8.84
CA SER A 387 -16.78 -5.86 8.20
C SER A 387 -18.05 -6.62 7.81
N GLY A 388 -17.94 -7.85 7.29
CA GLY A 388 -19.08 -8.69 6.96
C GLY A 388 -19.95 -9.03 8.19
N PRO A 389 -19.39 -9.68 9.22
CA PRO A 389 -20.09 -9.94 10.47
C PRO A 389 -20.73 -8.71 11.14
N ILE A 390 -20.08 -7.53 11.07
CA ILE A 390 -20.66 -6.29 11.58
C ILE A 390 -21.87 -5.86 10.75
N TYR A 391 -21.80 -5.98 9.42
CA TYR A 391 -22.92 -5.65 8.54
C TYR A 391 -24.11 -6.59 8.79
N GLU A 392 -23.87 -7.88 8.98
CA GLU A 392 -24.89 -8.86 9.39
C GLU A 392 -25.48 -8.51 10.75
N PHE A 393 -24.68 -8.13 11.74
CA PHE A 393 -25.14 -7.69 13.06
C PHE A 393 -26.12 -6.53 12.97
N PHE A 394 -25.94 -5.60 12.02
CA PHE A 394 -26.88 -4.53 11.74
C PHE A 394 -28.01 -4.92 10.78
N HIS A 395 -28.29 -6.21 10.61
CA HIS A 395 -29.37 -6.73 9.74
C HIS A 395 -29.30 -6.18 8.31
N HIS A 396 -28.09 -6.11 7.76
CA HIS A 396 -27.81 -5.59 6.40
C HIS A 396 -28.26 -4.13 6.17
N ASN A 397 -28.28 -3.34 7.26
CA ASN A 397 -28.72 -1.93 7.23
C ASN A 397 -27.50 -1.00 7.02
N TYR A 398 -27.36 -0.40 5.85
CA TYR A 398 -26.27 0.51 5.51
C TYR A 398 -26.18 1.75 6.40
N PRO A 399 -27.28 2.48 6.72
CA PRO A 399 -27.25 3.60 7.66
C PRO A 399 -26.64 3.24 9.01
N ASN A 400 -27.03 2.13 9.61
CA ASN A 400 -26.49 1.67 10.91
C ASN A 400 -25.03 1.25 10.79
N PHE A 401 -24.66 0.58 9.70
CA PHE A 401 -23.27 0.21 9.42
C PHE A 401 -22.38 1.44 9.27
N PHE A 402 -22.78 2.45 8.49
CA PHE A 402 -21.98 3.67 8.34
C PHE A 402 -21.98 4.53 9.60
N PHE A 403 -23.03 4.49 10.43
CA PHE A 403 -22.98 5.08 11.77
C PHE A 403 -21.91 4.41 12.64
N PHE A 404 -21.85 3.07 12.64
CA PHE A 404 -20.75 2.35 13.29
C PHE A 404 -19.37 2.78 12.75
N VAL A 405 -19.22 2.96 11.44
CA VAL A 405 -17.95 3.43 10.85
C VAL A 405 -17.56 4.81 11.36
N LEU A 406 -18.53 5.72 11.56
CA LEU A 406 -18.27 7.02 12.19
C LEU A 406 -17.76 6.86 13.61
N LEU A 407 -18.37 5.99 14.41
CA LEU A 407 -17.89 5.70 15.77
C LEU A 407 -16.48 5.07 15.74
N ALA A 408 -16.22 4.16 14.80
CA ALA A 408 -14.91 3.56 14.58
C ALA A 408 -13.83 4.56 14.10
N SER A 409 -14.25 5.72 13.61
CA SER A 409 -13.34 6.80 13.18
C SER A 409 -12.94 7.74 14.33
N ILE A 410 -13.58 7.68 15.49
CA ILE A 410 -13.25 8.49 16.66
C ILE A 410 -11.92 8.07 17.30
N PRO A 411 -11.66 6.78 17.60
CA PRO A 411 -10.40 6.34 18.21
C PRO A 411 -9.17 6.74 17.40
N PRO A 412 -9.11 6.61 16.07
CA PRO A 412 -7.99 7.11 15.25
C PRO A 412 -7.65 8.58 15.50
N ILE A 413 -8.67 9.45 15.55
CA ILE A 413 -8.48 10.89 15.76
C ILE A 413 -7.95 11.16 17.17
N LEU A 414 -8.52 10.52 18.19
CA LEU A 414 -8.07 10.66 19.57
C LEU A 414 -6.64 10.14 19.74
N LEU A 415 -6.31 9.00 19.17
CA LEU A 415 -4.96 8.44 19.23
C LEU A 415 -3.94 9.30 18.49
N ALA A 416 -4.32 9.93 17.38
CA ALA A 416 -3.45 10.88 16.69
C ALA A 416 -3.13 12.13 17.52
N TRP A 417 -4.06 12.57 18.36
CA TRP A 417 -3.82 13.68 19.30
C TRP A 417 -2.80 13.33 20.39
N PHE A 418 -2.84 12.09 20.89
CA PHE A 418 -1.94 11.58 21.93
C PHE A 418 -0.73 10.82 21.37
N ALA A 419 -0.53 10.84 20.05
CA ALA A 419 0.53 10.08 19.40
C ALA A 419 1.92 10.49 19.93
N PRO A 420 2.77 9.55 20.34
CA PRO A 420 4.12 9.86 20.81
C PRO A 420 5.04 10.20 19.63
N PHE A 421 5.86 11.24 19.82
CA PHE A 421 6.89 11.69 18.88
C PHE A 421 8.27 11.66 19.56
N PRO A 422 8.86 10.46 19.74
CA PRO A 422 10.15 10.32 20.44
C PRO A 422 11.34 10.83 19.63
N GLN A 423 11.20 10.92 18.29
CA GLN A 423 12.25 11.45 17.43
C GLN A 423 12.08 12.96 17.23
N PRO A 424 13.17 13.73 17.14
CA PRO A 424 13.09 15.18 16.93
C PRO A 424 12.43 15.51 15.58
N ASP A 425 11.61 16.54 15.56
CA ASP A 425 11.09 17.14 14.33
C ASP A 425 12.22 17.88 13.62
N ASN A 426 12.63 17.42 12.45
CA ASN A 426 13.66 18.08 11.65
C ASN A 426 13.11 19.34 10.97
N GLY A 427 13.05 20.38 11.72
CA GLY A 427 12.70 21.75 11.36
C GLY A 427 13.03 22.72 12.49
N ALA A 428 13.23 22.19 13.71
CA ALA A 428 13.82 22.95 14.80
C ALA A 428 15.34 22.74 14.74
N ALA A 429 16.10 23.81 14.53
CA ALA A 429 17.51 23.84 14.92
C ALA A 429 17.60 23.31 16.36
N PRO A 430 18.66 22.55 16.73
CA PRO A 430 18.83 22.16 18.12
C PRO A 430 18.76 23.44 18.96
N ALA A 431 17.84 23.47 19.92
CA ALA A 431 17.88 24.48 20.94
C ALA A 431 19.30 24.47 21.50
N ALA A 432 20.01 25.57 21.35
CA ALA A 432 21.31 25.72 21.98
C ALA A 432 21.11 25.28 23.43
N GLU A 433 21.89 24.33 23.89
CA GLU A 433 22.02 24.04 25.31
C GLU A 433 22.34 25.39 25.98
N GLU A 434 21.35 25.95 26.65
CA GLU A 434 21.59 27.05 27.56
C GLU A 434 22.58 26.52 28.59
N GLY A 435 23.84 26.89 28.37
CA GLY A 435 24.92 26.59 29.28
C GLY A 435 24.57 27.15 30.65
N ASN A 436 24.48 26.27 31.63
CA ASN A 436 24.62 26.61 33.02
C ASN A 436 26.00 27.28 33.23
N LEU A 437 25.99 28.58 33.44
CA LEU A 437 27.02 29.25 34.23
C LEU A 437 26.62 29.21 35.70
#